data_bb714b4a8c2eaf97abac47ed7028ac46
#
_entry.id   bb714b4a8c2eaf97abac47ed7028ac46
#
_cell.length_a   1.000
_cell.length_b   1.000
_cell.length_c   1.000
_cell.angle_alpha   90.00
_cell.angle_beta   90.00
_cell.angle_gamma   90.00
#
_symmetry.space_group_name_H-M   'P 1'
#
loop_
_entity.id
_entity.type
_entity.pdbx_description
1 polymer ?
#
loop_
_entity_poly.entity_id
_entity_poly.type
_entity_poly.pdbx_seq_one_letter_code
_entity_poly.pdbx_strand_id
1 'polypeptide(L)'
;IMWSALAFILLMICFFNCKETVHISTSTAANDKAPKIGFGRSLKALLGNKYFWATLILWTVTVVQQTLVGTLAPYYCKYIFENDNLYSILYMGENITLIAGALICPSLLKHFGKRDLCLAGCVIAVAAQLALLVNQHSFAWMMGVTIIRAIGQAPITAVIFGMMGDVVEYGQWKFHVRQESLIFGGGSLGFKIGSGISAAIVTFLLGVSGFVSSATGGAVQPD
;
A
#
# COMPACT_ATOMS: atom_id res chain seq x y z
N ILE A 1 -11.84 22.56 7.87
CA ILE A 1 -12.16 22.87 9.28
C ILE A 1 -13.03 21.76 9.88
N MET A 2 -14.17 21.38 9.25
CA MET A 2 -15.08 20.33 9.79
C MET A 2 -14.38 18.98 9.99
N TRP A 3 -13.63 18.50 9.00
CA TRP A 3 -12.87 17.23 9.08
C TRP A 3 -11.75 17.27 10.12
N SER A 4 -11.08 18.41 10.29
CA SER A 4 -10.04 18.56 11.31
C SER A 4 -10.62 18.54 12.73
N ALA A 5 -11.78 19.16 12.93
CA ALA A 5 -12.47 19.11 14.22
C ALA A 5 -12.94 17.69 14.57
N LEU A 6 -13.50 16.98 13.59
CA LEU A 6 -13.89 15.57 13.76
C LEU A 6 -12.68 14.68 14.11
N ALA A 7 -11.56 14.84 13.38
CA ALA A 7 -10.34 14.10 13.65
C ALA A 7 -9.79 14.39 15.05
N PHE A 8 -9.82 15.65 15.49
CA PHE A 8 -9.39 16.04 16.82
C PHE A 8 -10.25 15.39 17.92
N ILE A 9 -11.59 15.40 17.75
CA ILE A 9 -12.52 14.77 18.70
C ILE A 9 -12.25 13.26 18.79
N LEU A 10 -12.09 12.58 17.64
CA LEU A 10 -11.80 11.14 17.62
C LEU A 10 -10.46 10.80 18.27
N LEU A 11 -9.42 11.63 18.06
CA LEU A 11 -8.14 11.47 18.74
C LEU A 11 -8.23 11.67 20.24
N MET A 12 -9.02 12.65 20.70
CA MET A 12 -9.28 12.87 22.13
C MET A 12 -10.02 11.68 22.76
N ILE A 13 -11.05 11.16 22.08
CA ILE A 13 -11.76 9.95 22.53
C ILE A 13 -10.79 8.77 22.64
N CYS A 14 -9.94 8.58 21.66
CA CYS A 14 -8.91 7.53 21.67
C CYS A 14 -7.94 7.73 22.83
N PHE A 15 -7.43 8.94 23.03
CA PHE A 15 -6.49 9.25 24.12
C PHE A 15 -7.06 8.96 25.51
N PHE A 16 -8.33 9.33 25.77
CA PHE A 16 -8.95 9.10 27.08
C PHE A 16 -9.38 7.64 27.33
N ASN A 17 -9.68 6.88 26.25
CA ASN A 17 -10.14 5.50 26.39
C ASN A 17 -9.02 4.46 26.23
N CYS A 18 -7.94 4.77 25.53
CA CYS A 18 -6.79 3.86 25.40
C CYS A 18 -5.88 3.95 26.63
N LYS A 19 -6.05 3.01 27.54
CA LYS A 19 -5.11 2.82 28.65
C LYS A 19 -4.11 1.75 28.26
N GLU A 20 -2.83 2.03 28.49
CA GLU A 20 -1.77 1.05 28.31
C GLU A 20 -1.91 -0.05 29.36
N THR A 21 -2.51 -1.18 28.98
CA THR A 21 -2.80 -2.30 29.89
C THR A 21 -1.70 -3.36 29.87
N VAL A 22 -0.84 -3.36 28.85
CA VAL A 22 0.27 -4.30 28.75
C VAL A 22 1.53 -3.63 29.28
N HIS A 23 1.68 -3.63 30.60
CA HIS A 23 3.00 -3.51 31.16
C HIS A 23 3.76 -4.81 30.81
N ILE A 24 4.67 -4.75 29.86
CA ILE A 24 5.66 -5.80 29.69
C ILE A 24 6.36 -5.87 31.04
N SER A 25 5.89 -6.81 31.89
CA SER A 25 6.53 -7.07 33.14
C SER A 25 7.96 -7.53 32.84
N THR A 26 8.88 -6.62 32.98
CA THR A 26 10.32 -6.87 33.16
C THR A 26 10.57 -7.67 34.44
N SER A 27 9.57 -8.38 34.90
CA SER A 27 9.58 -9.15 36.15
C SER A 27 10.01 -10.58 35.91
N THR A 28 11.11 -10.86 35.26
CA THR A 28 11.88 -12.07 35.52
C THR A 28 13.37 -11.86 35.18
N ALA A 29 13.91 -10.69 35.48
CA ALA A 29 15.35 -10.51 35.61
C ALA A 29 15.64 -9.15 36.25
N ALA A 30 15.38 -9.03 37.54
CA ALA A 30 15.80 -7.87 38.34
C ALA A 30 17.34 -7.72 38.39
N ASN A 31 18.10 -8.44 37.59
CA ASN A 31 19.58 -8.38 37.60
C ASN A 31 20.25 -8.42 36.25
N ASP A 32 19.53 -8.55 35.14
CA ASP A 32 20.15 -8.35 33.80
C ASP A 32 19.64 -7.05 33.21
N LYS A 33 20.50 -6.01 33.26
CA LYS A 33 20.39 -4.85 32.36
C LYS A 33 20.32 -5.42 30.96
N ALA A 34 19.11 -5.46 30.38
CA ALA A 34 18.94 -5.84 28.98
C ALA A 34 19.99 -5.05 28.18
N PRO A 35 20.94 -5.71 27.51
CA PRO A 35 22.04 -5.02 26.87
C PRO A 35 21.42 -4.02 25.90
N LYS A 36 21.73 -2.72 26.11
CA LYS A 36 21.33 -1.67 25.17
C LYS A 36 21.95 -2.03 23.82
N ILE A 37 21.14 -2.67 22.96
CA ILE A 37 21.59 -3.08 21.65
C ILE A 37 21.87 -1.82 20.88
N GLY A 38 23.15 -1.56 20.56
CA GLY A 38 23.53 -0.37 19.82
C GLY A 38 22.81 -0.32 18.48
N PHE A 39 22.39 0.87 18.06
CA PHE A 39 21.68 1.11 16.80
C PHE A 39 22.33 0.41 15.60
N GLY A 40 23.66 0.42 15.51
CA GLY A 40 24.41 -0.24 14.43
C GLY A 40 24.19 -1.76 14.38
N ARG A 41 24.05 -2.44 15.53
CA ARG A 41 23.78 -3.87 15.59
C ARG A 41 22.34 -4.17 15.13
N SER A 42 21.40 -3.33 15.51
CA SER A 42 20.03 -3.42 15.08
C SER A 42 19.89 -3.22 13.57
N LEU A 43 20.58 -2.20 13.02
CA LEU A 43 20.58 -1.92 11.59
C LEU A 43 21.22 -3.07 10.79
N LYS A 44 22.35 -3.61 11.27
CA LYS A 44 23.00 -4.76 10.62
C LYS A 44 22.10 -6.00 10.60
N ALA A 45 21.39 -6.26 11.68
CA ALA A 45 20.45 -7.38 11.76
C ALA A 45 19.23 -7.18 10.83
N LEU A 46 18.73 -5.93 10.71
CA LEU A 46 17.66 -5.57 9.76
C LEU A 46 18.10 -5.82 8.32
N LEU A 47 19.26 -5.28 7.94
CA LEU A 47 19.79 -5.44 6.57
C LEU A 47 20.12 -6.90 6.23
N GLY A 48 20.47 -7.71 7.23
CA GLY A 48 20.69 -9.16 7.08
C GLY A 48 19.40 -10.00 7.00
N ASN A 49 18.23 -9.40 7.20
CA ASN A 49 16.96 -10.09 7.16
C ASN A 49 16.40 -10.14 5.72
N LYS A 50 16.54 -11.29 5.08
CA LYS A 50 16.06 -11.47 3.69
C LYS A 50 14.54 -11.27 3.51
N TYR A 51 13.76 -11.60 4.52
CA TYR A 51 12.30 -11.43 4.47
C TYR A 51 11.89 -9.97 4.59
N PHE A 52 12.69 -9.16 5.31
CA PHE A 52 12.50 -7.71 5.33
C PHE A 52 12.60 -7.11 3.93
N TRP A 53 13.63 -7.47 3.16
CA TRP A 53 13.79 -6.98 1.80
C TRP A 53 12.68 -7.45 0.87
N ALA A 54 12.26 -8.70 0.97
CA ALA A 54 11.17 -9.23 0.16
C ALA A 54 9.84 -8.49 0.44
N THR A 55 9.51 -8.26 1.71
CA THR A 55 8.29 -7.55 2.09
C THR A 55 8.38 -6.06 1.75
N LEU A 56 9.55 -5.44 1.90
CA LEU A 56 9.79 -4.04 1.53
C LEU A 56 9.60 -3.82 0.03
N ILE A 57 10.18 -4.69 -0.80
CA ILE A 57 10.04 -4.62 -2.27
C ILE A 57 8.57 -4.82 -2.66
N LEU A 58 7.91 -5.83 -2.11
CA LEU A 58 6.49 -6.07 -2.36
C LEU A 58 5.65 -4.84 -2.04
N TRP A 59 5.86 -4.23 -0.87
CA TRP A 59 5.14 -3.02 -0.47
C TRP A 59 5.43 -1.85 -1.39
N THR A 60 6.71 -1.59 -1.67
CA THR A 60 7.11 -0.49 -2.57
C THR A 60 6.49 -0.64 -3.96
N VAL A 61 6.54 -1.83 -4.56
CA VAL A 61 5.96 -2.10 -5.89
C VAL A 61 4.44 -1.92 -5.86
N THR A 62 3.77 -2.40 -4.81
CA THR A 62 2.32 -2.22 -4.63
C THR A 62 1.95 -0.74 -4.56
N VAL A 63 2.72 0.05 -3.80
CA VAL A 63 2.50 1.50 -3.69
C VAL A 63 2.74 2.21 -5.02
N VAL A 64 3.80 1.86 -5.74
CA VAL A 64 4.07 2.40 -7.08
C VAL A 64 2.87 2.15 -7.99
N GLN A 65 2.37 0.93 -8.05
CA GLN A 65 1.24 0.56 -8.88
C GLN A 65 -0.04 1.31 -8.48
N GLN A 66 -0.36 1.38 -7.18
CA GLN A 66 -1.52 2.12 -6.69
C GLN A 66 -1.46 3.61 -7.03
N THR A 67 -0.31 4.24 -6.80
CA THR A 67 -0.13 5.66 -7.04
C THR A 67 -0.16 5.98 -8.53
N LEU A 68 0.46 5.15 -9.37
CA LEU A 68 0.40 5.30 -10.84
C LEU A 68 -1.04 5.27 -11.34
N VAL A 69 -1.79 4.24 -10.98
CA VAL A 69 -3.19 4.10 -11.41
C VAL A 69 -4.06 5.24 -10.86
N GLY A 70 -3.93 5.55 -9.57
CA GLY A 70 -4.71 6.63 -8.93
C GLY A 70 -4.42 8.02 -9.52
N THR A 71 -3.19 8.25 -9.98
CA THR A 71 -2.80 9.53 -10.60
C THR A 71 -3.21 9.61 -12.08
N LEU A 72 -3.11 8.51 -12.83
CA LEU A 72 -3.42 8.49 -14.26
C LEU A 72 -4.93 8.35 -14.55
N ALA A 73 -5.69 7.69 -13.67
CA ALA A 73 -7.11 7.46 -13.88
C ALA A 73 -7.94 8.75 -14.07
N PRO A 74 -7.74 9.85 -13.31
CA PRO A 74 -8.44 11.11 -13.56
C PRO A 74 -8.14 11.70 -14.96
N TYR A 75 -6.86 11.64 -15.40
CA TYR A 75 -6.49 12.11 -16.73
C TYR A 75 -7.17 11.28 -17.80
N TYR A 76 -7.22 9.97 -17.62
CA TYR A 76 -7.88 9.05 -18.54
C TYR A 76 -9.38 9.35 -18.66
N CYS A 77 -10.07 9.56 -17.54
CA CYS A 77 -11.48 9.90 -17.52
C CYS A 77 -11.76 11.26 -18.18
N LYS A 78 -10.89 12.24 -17.95
CA LYS A 78 -11.05 13.59 -18.48
C LYS A 78 -10.80 13.69 -19.98
N TYR A 79 -9.73 13.04 -20.49
CA TYR A 79 -9.27 13.24 -21.86
C TYR A 79 -9.76 12.17 -22.83
N ILE A 80 -10.03 10.93 -22.38
CA ILE A 80 -10.51 9.85 -23.23
C ILE A 80 -12.01 9.71 -23.16
N PHE A 81 -12.59 9.82 -21.96
CA PHE A 81 -14.05 9.73 -21.78
C PHE A 81 -14.75 11.09 -21.75
N GLU A 82 -14.00 12.19 -21.76
CA GLU A 82 -14.54 13.57 -21.71
C GLU A 82 -15.52 13.82 -20.56
N ASN A 83 -15.40 13.07 -19.47
CA ASN A 83 -16.33 13.14 -18.35
C ASN A 83 -15.62 12.90 -17.00
N ASP A 84 -15.39 13.99 -16.27
CA ASP A 84 -14.70 13.97 -14.98
C ASP A 84 -15.47 13.17 -13.90
N ASN A 85 -16.80 13.08 -14.01
CA ASN A 85 -17.63 12.37 -13.02
C ASN A 85 -17.39 10.86 -13.04
N LEU A 86 -16.96 10.30 -14.16
CA LEU A 86 -16.67 8.86 -14.29
C LEU A 86 -15.55 8.40 -13.38
N TYR A 87 -14.59 9.27 -13.08
CA TYR A 87 -13.52 8.96 -12.12
C TYR A 87 -14.07 8.66 -10.73
N SER A 88 -15.04 9.45 -10.26
CA SER A 88 -15.65 9.23 -8.94
C SER A 88 -16.34 7.87 -8.85
N ILE A 89 -17.04 7.46 -9.91
CA ILE A 89 -17.72 6.16 -9.97
C ILE A 89 -16.69 5.02 -9.98
N LEU A 90 -15.63 5.16 -10.77
CA LEU A 90 -14.55 4.18 -10.87
C LEU A 90 -13.82 4.03 -9.53
N TYR A 91 -13.50 5.14 -8.86
CA TYR A 91 -12.84 5.15 -7.56
C TYR A 91 -13.73 4.57 -6.45
N MET A 92 -15.03 4.85 -6.47
CA MET A 92 -15.98 4.22 -5.54
C MET A 92 -16.06 2.70 -5.75
N GLY A 93 -16.16 2.23 -6.99
CA GLY A 93 -16.19 0.81 -7.32
C GLY A 93 -14.92 0.08 -6.85
N GLU A 94 -13.76 0.69 -7.06
CA GLU A 94 -12.48 0.16 -6.58
C GLU A 94 -12.44 0.04 -5.06
N ASN A 95 -12.79 1.11 -4.33
CA ASN A 95 -12.74 1.11 -2.86
C ASN A 95 -13.76 0.14 -2.24
N ILE A 96 -14.98 0.05 -2.76
CA ILE A 96 -15.97 -0.93 -2.30
C ILE A 96 -15.42 -2.35 -2.47
N THR A 97 -14.80 -2.63 -3.61
CA THR A 97 -14.20 -3.94 -3.89
C THR A 97 -13.03 -4.24 -2.96
N LEU A 98 -12.16 -3.26 -2.66
CA LEU A 98 -11.07 -3.40 -1.71
C LEU A 98 -11.57 -3.70 -0.30
N ILE A 99 -12.62 -3.01 0.16
CA ILE A 99 -13.23 -3.23 1.48
C ILE A 99 -13.82 -4.64 1.54
N ALA A 100 -14.61 -5.04 0.54
CA ALA A 100 -15.19 -6.39 0.47
C ALA A 100 -14.10 -7.47 0.47
N GLY A 101 -13.06 -7.28 -0.33
CA GLY A 101 -11.90 -8.19 -0.38
C GLY A 101 -11.14 -8.26 0.96
N ALA A 102 -10.98 -7.14 1.65
CA ALA A 102 -10.35 -7.10 2.97
C ALA A 102 -11.16 -7.86 4.02
N LEU A 103 -12.50 -7.80 3.97
CA LEU A 103 -13.39 -8.54 4.87
C LEU A 103 -13.35 -10.05 4.61
N ILE A 104 -13.19 -10.47 3.36
CA ILE A 104 -13.11 -11.87 2.96
C ILE A 104 -11.71 -12.45 3.23
N CYS A 105 -10.67 -11.62 3.21
CA CYS A 105 -9.28 -12.02 3.33
C CYS A 105 -8.98 -12.91 4.56
N PRO A 106 -9.47 -12.64 5.79
CA PRO A 106 -9.23 -13.50 6.94
C PRO A 106 -9.76 -14.93 6.76
N SER A 107 -10.87 -15.09 6.03
CA SER A 107 -11.44 -16.42 5.73
C SER A 107 -10.57 -17.17 4.72
N LEU A 108 -10.05 -16.48 3.70
CA LEU A 108 -9.13 -17.08 2.74
C LEU A 108 -7.79 -17.47 3.40
N LEU A 109 -7.29 -16.69 4.35
CA LEU A 109 -6.05 -16.96 5.08
C LEU A 109 -6.11 -18.24 5.92
N LYS A 110 -7.30 -18.69 6.30
CA LYS A 110 -7.47 -19.98 7.00
C LYS A 110 -7.19 -21.18 6.11
N HIS A 111 -7.39 -21.03 4.80
CA HIS A 111 -7.24 -22.11 3.82
C HIS A 111 -5.96 -21.97 3.00
N PHE A 112 -5.53 -20.75 2.76
CA PHE A 112 -4.36 -20.43 1.95
C PHE A 112 -3.32 -19.70 2.81
N GLY A 113 -2.04 -20.01 2.60
CA GLY A 113 -0.95 -19.28 3.27
C GLY A 113 -0.87 -17.81 2.81
N LYS A 114 -0.34 -16.94 3.66
CA LYS A 114 -0.13 -15.51 3.35
C LYS A 114 0.62 -15.31 2.02
N ARG A 115 1.65 -16.12 1.77
CA ARG A 115 2.47 -16.08 0.56
C ARG A 115 1.65 -16.39 -0.69
N ASP A 116 0.90 -17.50 -0.68
CA ASP A 116 0.19 -17.99 -1.85
C ASP A 116 -0.96 -17.07 -2.21
N LEU A 117 -1.63 -16.52 -1.19
CA LEU A 117 -2.68 -15.54 -1.36
C LEU A 117 -2.15 -14.23 -1.99
N CYS A 118 -0.98 -13.74 -1.55
CA CYS A 118 -0.34 -12.58 -2.16
C CYS A 118 0.10 -12.86 -3.60
N LEU A 119 0.65 -14.04 -3.89
CA LEU A 119 1.06 -14.39 -5.25
C LEU A 119 -0.15 -14.47 -6.19
N ALA A 120 -1.23 -15.13 -5.77
CA ALA A 120 -2.48 -15.16 -6.53
C ALA A 120 -3.03 -13.75 -6.77
N GLY A 121 -3.03 -12.90 -5.75
CA GLY A 121 -3.42 -11.51 -5.85
C GLY A 121 -2.59 -10.71 -6.86
N CYS A 122 -1.27 -10.87 -6.84
CA CYS A 122 -0.37 -10.24 -7.82
C CYS A 122 -0.66 -10.71 -9.25
N VAL A 123 -0.85 -12.00 -9.47
CA VAL A 123 -1.15 -12.54 -10.81
C VAL A 123 -2.48 -11.99 -11.32
N ILE A 124 -3.53 -11.96 -10.49
CA ILE A 124 -4.83 -11.40 -10.85
C ILE A 124 -4.70 -9.91 -11.18
N ALA A 125 -3.99 -9.13 -10.35
CA ALA A 125 -3.82 -7.71 -10.56
C ALA A 125 -3.06 -7.39 -11.86
N VAL A 126 -1.99 -8.14 -12.16
CA VAL A 126 -1.21 -7.98 -13.40
C VAL A 126 -2.03 -8.38 -14.62
N ALA A 127 -2.73 -9.52 -14.56
CA ALA A 127 -3.59 -9.97 -15.67
C ALA A 127 -4.72 -8.96 -15.96
N ALA A 128 -5.35 -8.42 -14.91
CA ALA A 128 -6.35 -7.37 -15.07
C ALA A 128 -5.76 -6.10 -15.72
N GLN A 129 -4.57 -5.67 -15.28
CA GLN A 129 -3.94 -4.48 -15.84
C GLN A 129 -3.58 -4.65 -17.33
N LEU A 130 -3.13 -5.85 -17.73
CA LEU A 130 -2.89 -6.18 -19.13
C LEU A 130 -4.18 -6.25 -19.93
N ALA A 131 -5.28 -6.74 -19.35
CA ALA A 131 -6.58 -6.77 -20.01
C ALA A 131 -7.12 -5.37 -20.35
N LEU A 132 -6.68 -4.32 -19.65
CA LEU A 132 -7.05 -2.94 -19.99
C LEU A 132 -6.63 -2.55 -21.42
N LEU A 133 -5.53 -3.13 -21.92
CA LEU A 133 -5.01 -2.85 -23.26
C LEU A 133 -5.94 -3.33 -24.39
N VAL A 134 -6.87 -4.26 -24.10
CA VAL A 134 -7.75 -4.86 -25.11
C VAL A 134 -8.82 -3.88 -25.59
N ASN A 135 -9.40 -3.09 -24.68
CA ASN A 135 -10.46 -2.13 -25.04
C ASN A 135 -10.34 -0.86 -24.16
N GLN A 136 -9.62 0.11 -24.68
CA GLN A 136 -9.30 1.34 -23.94
C GLN A 136 -10.43 2.38 -23.97
N HIS A 137 -11.38 2.29 -24.91
CA HIS A 137 -12.43 3.28 -25.09
C HIS A 137 -13.75 2.93 -24.42
N SER A 138 -13.88 1.76 -23.81
CA SER A 138 -15.10 1.35 -23.13
C SER A 138 -15.00 1.56 -21.61
N PHE A 139 -15.82 2.47 -21.07
CA PHE A 139 -15.90 2.70 -19.62
C PHE A 139 -16.33 1.43 -18.86
N ALA A 140 -17.29 0.66 -19.40
CA ALA A 140 -17.74 -0.57 -18.76
C ALA A 140 -16.61 -1.61 -18.67
N TRP A 141 -15.73 -1.69 -19.70
CA TRP A 141 -14.56 -2.54 -19.69
C TRP A 141 -13.55 -2.08 -18.63
N MET A 142 -13.26 -0.78 -18.59
CA MET A 142 -12.36 -0.19 -17.61
C MET A 142 -12.86 -0.43 -16.17
N MET A 143 -14.15 -0.30 -15.92
CA MET A 143 -14.77 -0.59 -14.63
C MET A 143 -14.59 -2.07 -14.25
N GLY A 144 -14.89 -2.99 -15.16
CA GLY A 144 -14.70 -4.43 -14.94
C GLY A 144 -13.25 -4.79 -14.62
N VAL A 145 -12.31 -4.28 -15.38
CA VAL A 145 -10.86 -4.47 -15.16
C VAL A 145 -10.43 -3.89 -13.81
N THR A 146 -10.92 -2.71 -13.43
CA THR A 146 -10.60 -2.08 -12.14
C THR A 146 -11.11 -2.91 -10.97
N ILE A 147 -12.31 -3.47 -11.07
CA ILE A 147 -12.88 -4.37 -10.05
C ILE A 147 -12.02 -5.64 -9.92
N ILE A 148 -11.68 -6.29 -11.04
CA ILE A 148 -10.85 -7.51 -11.01
C ILE A 148 -9.47 -7.21 -10.43
N ARG A 149 -8.86 -6.08 -10.81
CA ARG A 149 -7.61 -5.61 -10.24
C ARG A 149 -7.71 -5.40 -8.73
N ALA A 150 -8.77 -4.76 -8.26
CA ALA A 150 -9.03 -4.51 -6.84
C ALA A 150 -9.21 -5.81 -6.05
N ILE A 151 -9.87 -6.83 -6.62
CA ILE A 151 -9.96 -8.18 -6.03
C ILE A 151 -8.56 -8.78 -5.83
N GLY A 152 -7.67 -8.66 -6.83
CA GLY A 152 -6.28 -9.12 -6.71
C GLY A 152 -5.46 -8.34 -5.68
N GLN A 153 -5.73 -7.04 -5.53
CA GLN A 153 -4.98 -6.14 -4.66
C GLN A 153 -5.41 -6.22 -3.18
N ALA A 154 -6.66 -6.52 -2.92
CA ALA A 154 -7.21 -6.58 -1.57
C ALA A 154 -6.44 -7.54 -0.63
N PRO A 155 -6.10 -8.80 -1.02
CA PRO A 155 -5.31 -9.68 -0.17
C PRO A 155 -3.92 -9.13 0.12
N ILE A 156 -3.27 -8.51 -0.86
CA ILE A 156 -1.92 -7.95 -0.69
C ILE A 156 -1.96 -6.85 0.38
N THR A 157 -2.90 -5.91 0.26
CA THR A 157 -3.05 -4.80 1.20
C THR A 157 -3.41 -5.27 2.61
N ALA A 158 -4.28 -6.28 2.73
CA ALA A 158 -4.71 -6.81 4.02
C ALA A 158 -3.61 -7.60 4.74
N VAL A 159 -2.77 -8.32 3.99
CA VAL A 159 -1.77 -9.24 4.55
C VAL A 159 -0.42 -8.58 4.80
N ILE A 160 -0.11 -7.46 4.14
CA ILE A 160 1.22 -6.84 4.19
C ILE A 160 1.67 -6.49 5.61
N PHE A 161 0.76 -5.95 6.44
CA PHE A 161 1.05 -5.66 7.85
C PHE A 161 1.29 -6.93 8.67
N GLY A 162 0.54 -8.00 8.38
CA GLY A 162 0.75 -9.30 9.00
C GLY A 162 2.09 -9.93 8.60
N MET A 163 2.53 -9.74 7.36
CA MET A 163 3.87 -10.18 6.91
C MET A 163 4.99 -9.38 7.59
N MET A 164 4.78 -8.08 7.83
CA MET A 164 5.74 -7.27 8.61
C MET A 164 5.91 -7.79 10.03
N GLY A 165 4.82 -8.23 10.68
CA GLY A 165 4.87 -8.92 11.97
C GLY A 165 5.71 -10.21 11.92
N ASP A 166 5.50 -11.05 10.89
CA ASP A 166 6.29 -12.29 10.70
C ASP A 166 7.80 -11.98 10.50
N VAL A 167 8.12 -10.86 9.82
CA VAL A 167 9.51 -10.39 9.65
C VAL A 167 10.14 -9.99 10.98
N VAL A 168 9.37 -9.40 11.90
CA VAL A 168 9.82 -9.07 13.27
C VAL A 168 10.15 -10.35 14.03
N GLU A 169 9.25 -11.34 13.99
CA GLU A 169 9.44 -12.62 14.68
C GLU A 169 10.65 -13.39 14.13
N TYR A 170 10.81 -13.44 12.81
CA TYR A 170 11.99 -14.04 12.20
C TYR A 170 13.28 -13.31 12.57
N GLY A 171 13.26 -11.98 12.61
CA GLY A 171 14.39 -11.17 13.06
C GLY A 171 14.78 -11.48 14.51
N GLN A 172 13.81 -11.59 15.39
CA GLN A 172 14.00 -11.98 16.80
C GLN A 172 14.57 -13.40 16.92
N TRP A 173 14.03 -14.37 16.18
CA TRP A 173 14.50 -15.74 16.18
C TRP A 173 15.95 -15.88 15.71
N LYS A 174 16.29 -15.20 14.61
CA LYS A 174 17.60 -15.38 13.97
C LYS A 174 18.71 -14.53 14.58
N PHE A 175 18.40 -13.29 14.94
CA PHE A 175 19.40 -12.32 15.41
C PHE A 175 19.30 -12.02 16.91
N HIS A 176 18.35 -12.62 17.61
CA HIS A 176 18.05 -12.38 19.04
C HIS A 176 17.82 -10.89 19.36
N VAL A 177 17.32 -10.13 18.40
CA VAL A 177 17.04 -8.70 18.52
C VAL A 177 15.63 -8.44 17.99
N ARG A 178 14.76 -7.91 18.85
CA ARG A 178 13.41 -7.49 18.46
C ARG A 178 13.45 -6.09 17.90
N GLN A 179 13.02 -5.91 16.64
CA GLN A 179 13.21 -4.68 15.88
C GLN A 179 11.92 -4.16 15.25
N GLU A 180 10.82 -4.14 16.01
CA GLU A 180 9.52 -3.70 15.51
C GLU A 180 9.60 -2.30 14.86
N SER A 181 10.11 -1.32 15.61
CA SER A 181 10.17 0.07 15.16
C SER A 181 10.96 0.24 13.87
N LEU A 182 12.08 -0.48 13.70
CA LEU A 182 12.93 -0.38 12.51
C LEU A 182 12.26 -1.06 11.30
N ILE A 183 11.57 -2.18 11.49
CA ILE A 183 10.91 -2.92 10.43
C ILE A 183 9.70 -2.13 9.91
N PHE A 184 8.85 -1.62 10.80
CA PHE A 184 7.71 -0.78 10.40
C PHE A 184 8.17 0.59 9.86
N GLY A 185 9.25 1.16 10.42
CA GLY A 185 9.89 2.37 9.88
C GLY A 185 10.44 2.15 8.47
N GLY A 186 11.07 1.01 8.22
CA GLY A 186 11.50 0.59 6.88
C GLY A 186 10.34 0.44 5.90
N GLY A 187 9.22 -0.15 6.33
CA GLY A 187 8.00 -0.22 5.53
C GLY A 187 7.47 1.18 5.16
N SER A 188 7.43 2.10 6.11
CA SER A 188 7.04 3.50 5.87
C SER A 188 7.99 4.21 4.89
N LEU A 189 9.29 3.90 4.95
CA LEU A 189 10.28 4.38 3.98
C LEU A 189 9.97 3.84 2.58
N GLY A 190 9.69 2.54 2.47
CA GLY A 190 9.30 1.90 1.20
C GLY A 190 8.06 2.55 0.59
N PHE A 191 7.05 2.87 1.41
CA PHE A 191 5.87 3.61 0.96
C PHE A 191 6.23 4.98 0.36
N LYS A 192 7.06 5.76 1.05
CA LYS A 192 7.48 7.10 0.58
C LYS A 192 8.35 7.03 -0.67
N ILE A 193 9.27 6.07 -0.74
CA ILE A 193 10.07 5.81 -1.94
C ILE A 193 9.17 5.42 -3.11
N GLY A 194 8.23 4.49 -2.90
CA GLY A 194 7.29 4.05 -3.92
C GLY A 194 6.43 5.20 -4.47
N SER A 195 5.89 6.05 -3.60
CA SER A 195 5.11 7.22 -4.03
C SER A 195 5.96 8.25 -4.79
N GLY A 196 7.21 8.48 -4.36
CA GLY A 196 8.14 9.38 -5.04
C GLY A 196 8.53 8.87 -6.43
N ILE A 197 8.87 7.59 -6.56
CA ILE A 197 9.16 6.94 -7.85
C ILE A 197 7.96 7.05 -8.78
N SER A 198 6.76 6.77 -8.26
CA SER A 198 5.52 6.86 -9.03
C SER A 198 5.29 8.28 -9.58
N ALA A 199 5.45 9.30 -8.74
CA ALA A 199 5.31 10.69 -9.16
C ALA A 199 6.32 11.06 -10.27
N ALA A 200 7.57 10.62 -10.14
CA ALA A 200 8.60 10.82 -11.15
C ALA A 200 8.24 10.13 -12.48
N ILE A 201 7.78 8.87 -12.42
CA ILE A 201 7.34 8.12 -13.61
C ILE A 201 6.17 8.82 -14.31
N VAL A 202 5.14 9.24 -13.56
CA VAL A 202 3.98 9.95 -14.14
C VAL A 202 4.42 11.23 -14.83
N THR A 203 5.24 12.05 -14.14
CA THR A 203 5.73 13.31 -14.72
C THR A 203 6.56 13.08 -15.98
N PHE A 204 7.42 12.06 -15.96
CA PHE A 204 8.22 11.68 -17.12
C PHE A 204 7.35 11.22 -18.30
N LEU A 205 6.38 10.32 -18.06
CA LEU A 205 5.48 9.81 -19.09
C LEU A 205 4.64 10.93 -19.71
N LEU A 206 4.07 11.81 -18.88
CA LEU A 206 3.31 12.97 -19.37
C LEU A 206 4.20 13.93 -20.17
N GLY A 207 5.44 14.13 -19.75
CA GLY A 207 6.39 14.97 -20.48
C GLY A 207 6.77 14.41 -21.85
N VAL A 208 7.01 13.09 -21.93
CA VAL A 208 7.37 12.42 -23.20
C VAL A 208 6.16 12.31 -24.15
N SER A 209 4.93 12.15 -23.60
CA SER A 209 3.71 12.12 -24.43
C SER A 209 3.28 13.47 -24.98
N GLY A 210 4.03 14.54 -24.70
CA GLY A 210 3.68 15.89 -25.18
C GLY A 210 2.45 16.49 -24.50
N PHE A 211 2.07 15.96 -23.34
CA PHE A 211 0.90 16.44 -22.60
C PHE A 211 1.02 17.92 -22.24
N VAL A 212 0.06 18.73 -22.69
CA VAL A 212 -0.02 20.16 -22.37
C VAL A 212 -1.08 20.37 -21.29
N SER A 213 -0.68 20.92 -20.15
CA SER A 213 -1.61 21.21 -19.06
C SER A 213 -2.64 22.25 -19.45
N SER A 214 -3.92 22.00 -19.16
CA SER A 214 -5.01 22.97 -19.40
C SER A 214 -4.88 24.28 -18.60
N ALA A 215 -3.95 24.36 -17.64
CA ALA A 215 -3.60 25.60 -16.93
C ALA A 215 -3.01 26.68 -17.84
N THR A 216 -2.54 26.34 -19.04
CA THR A 216 -1.98 27.25 -20.04
C THR A 216 -3.01 27.74 -21.07
N GLY A 217 -4.30 27.62 -20.78
CA GLY A 217 -5.34 28.26 -21.61
C GLY A 217 -5.74 27.44 -22.85
N GLY A 218 -6.47 26.34 -22.65
CA GLY A 218 -7.23 25.73 -23.75
C GLY A 218 -6.41 25.01 -24.82
N ALA A 219 -5.23 24.49 -24.48
CA ALA A 219 -4.41 23.72 -25.42
C ALA A 219 -5.11 22.41 -25.82
N VAL A 220 -5.31 22.22 -27.11
CA VAL A 220 -5.74 20.96 -27.71
C VAL A 220 -4.62 19.95 -27.48
N GLN A 221 -4.95 18.76 -26.98
CA GLN A 221 -3.97 17.69 -26.82
C GLN A 221 -3.50 17.21 -28.18
N PRO A 222 -2.21 16.89 -28.36
CA PRO A 222 -1.76 16.26 -29.59
C PRO A 222 -2.44 14.87 -29.75
N ASP A 223 -2.83 14.55 -30.97
CA ASP A 223 -3.47 13.28 -31.36
C ASP A 223 -2.55 12.06 -31.10
#